data_1c9e99d9570013c4dc5eae5a838b9d60
#
_entry.id   1c9e99d9570013c4dc5eae5a838b9d60
#
_cell.length_a   1.000
_cell.length_b   1.000
_cell.length_c   1.000
_cell.angle_alpha   90.00
_cell.angle_beta   90.00
_cell.angle_gamma   90.00
#
_symmetry.space_group_name_H-M   'P 1'
#
loop_
_entity.id
_entity.type
_entity.pdbx_description
1 polymer ?
#
loop_
_entity_poly.entity_id
_entity_poly.type
_entity_poly.pdbx_seq_one_letter_code
_entity_poly.pdbx_strand_id
1 'polypeptide(L)'
;QVCISGKCEYNSCREPEILCSTIGGNRCINIQSDDADNCGTCGYKCAEHPVANAMANGCAKGACQYRCVNNTENVGSDNTAANIRCVDTSTDVNNCGRKGKRCESGQVCVNSKCVQNSCVAPLVLCSTVYGISCKDVKSSDADNCGACGYKCADHPVANATATGCVAGVCQYQCKGNTTNVGENNTAASIRCVDTSSDVNNCGGKGKKCES
;
A
#
# COMPACT_ATOMS: atom_id res chain seq x y z
N GLN A 1 12.84 -24.84 14.09
CA GLN A 1 14.12 -24.28 13.63
C GLN A 1 13.91 -22.84 13.14
N VAL A 2 14.94 -22.04 13.26
CA VAL A 2 14.99 -20.64 12.78
C VAL A 2 16.18 -20.49 11.83
N CYS A 3 16.08 -19.57 10.87
CA CYS A 3 17.19 -19.31 9.95
C CYS A 3 18.09 -18.22 10.54
N ILE A 4 19.33 -18.56 10.87
CA ILE A 4 20.35 -17.64 11.40
C ILE A 4 21.51 -17.59 10.43
N SER A 5 21.76 -16.43 9.82
CA SER A 5 22.88 -16.24 8.88
C SER A 5 22.96 -17.31 7.78
N GLY A 6 21.80 -17.70 7.22
CA GLY A 6 21.69 -18.71 6.16
C GLY A 6 21.81 -20.16 6.64
N LYS A 7 21.80 -20.43 7.95
CA LYS A 7 21.80 -21.77 8.55
C LYS A 7 20.55 -22.01 9.36
N CYS A 8 20.03 -23.24 9.34
CA CYS A 8 18.94 -23.66 10.20
C CYS A 8 19.47 -24.00 11.60
N GLU A 9 19.00 -23.29 12.62
CA GLU A 9 19.34 -23.48 14.02
C GLU A 9 18.10 -23.81 14.85
N TYR A 10 18.27 -24.45 16.01
CA TYR A 10 17.18 -24.66 16.95
C TYR A 10 16.80 -23.34 17.63
N ASN A 11 15.49 -23.08 17.75
CA ASN A 11 15.03 -21.95 18.56
C ASN A 11 15.28 -22.28 20.06
N SER A 12 16.24 -21.60 20.65
CA SER A 12 16.57 -21.73 22.08
C SER A 12 15.79 -20.75 22.96
N CYS A 13 14.88 -19.95 22.38
CA CYS A 13 14.08 -18.98 23.11
C CYS A 13 12.80 -19.61 23.67
N ARG A 14 12.22 -18.99 24.71
CA ARG A 14 10.90 -19.34 25.24
C ARG A 14 9.80 -18.78 24.36
N GLU A 15 8.78 -19.56 24.06
CA GLU A 15 7.58 -19.05 23.41
C GLU A 15 6.96 -17.88 24.21
N PRO A 16 6.50 -16.80 23.54
CA PRO A 16 6.37 -16.61 22.08
C PRO A 16 7.60 -16.00 21.40
N GLU A 17 8.77 -16.02 22.02
CA GLU A 17 10.01 -15.47 21.46
C GLU A 17 10.66 -16.43 20.47
N ILE A 18 11.31 -15.88 19.47
CA ILE A 18 12.17 -16.62 18.54
C ILE A 18 13.58 -16.05 18.52
N LEU A 19 14.54 -16.89 18.20
CA LEU A 19 15.93 -16.48 18.06
C LEU A 19 16.10 -15.69 16.76
N CYS A 20 16.51 -14.42 16.88
CA CYS A 20 16.75 -13.53 15.74
C CYS A 20 18.23 -13.14 15.66
N SER A 21 18.77 -13.11 14.45
CA SER A 21 20.09 -12.53 14.20
C SER A 21 19.98 -11.01 14.16
N THR A 22 20.80 -10.33 14.97
CA THR A 22 20.86 -8.87 15.03
C THR A 22 22.31 -8.41 14.86
N ILE A 23 22.54 -7.11 14.63
CA ILE A 23 23.88 -6.52 14.54
C ILE A 23 24.72 -6.81 15.79
N GLY A 24 24.08 -6.96 16.96
CA GLY A 24 24.73 -7.25 18.24
C GLY A 24 24.80 -8.73 18.60
N GLY A 25 24.53 -9.66 17.64
CA GLY A 25 24.46 -11.11 17.87
C GLY A 25 23.02 -11.63 17.90
N ASN A 26 22.87 -12.91 18.21
CA ASN A 26 21.57 -13.57 18.28
C ASN A 26 20.83 -13.18 19.57
N ARG A 27 19.55 -12.83 19.46
CA ARG A 27 18.68 -12.45 20.58
C ARG A 27 17.30 -13.08 20.46
N CYS A 28 16.70 -13.40 21.61
CA CYS A 28 15.29 -13.77 21.67
C CYS A 28 14.41 -12.53 21.54
N ILE A 29 13.52 -12.53 20.55
CA ILE A 29 12.61 -11.41 20.24
C ILE A 29 11.19 -11.97 20.21
N ASN A 30 10.29 -11.29 20.92
CA ASN A 30 8.85 -11.57 20.84
C ASN A 30 8.27 -10.92 19.59
N ILE A 31 8.15 -11.69 18.51
CA ILE A 31 7.62 -11.24 17.23
C ILE A 31 6.12 -10.94 17.22
N GLN A 32 5.42 -11.20 18.33
CA GLN A 32 3.99 -10.90 18.53
C GLN A 32 3.77 -9.68 19.43
N SER A 33 4.86 -9.06 19.91
CA SER A 33 4.82 -7.83 20.70
C SER A 33 4.40 -6.63 19.83
N ASP A 34 4.49 -5.44 20.39
CA ASP A 34 4.28 -4.16 19.71
C ASP A 34 5.50 -3.68 18.89
N ASP A 35 6.59 -4.47 18.87
CA ASP A 35 7.81 -4.18 18.11
C ASP A 35 7.53 -4.16 16.59
N ALA A 36 7.47 -2.96 16.03
CA ALA A 36 7.21 -2.75 14.62
C ALA A 36 8.39 -3.13 13.71
N ASP A 37 9.58 -3.37 14.26
CA ASP A 37 10.80 -3.75 13.51
C ASP A 37 11.00 -5.27 13.43
N ASN A 38 10.23 -6.05 14.20
CA ASN A 38 10.27 -7.51 14.20
C ASN A 38 8.87 -8.12 14.21
N CYS A 39 7.95 -7.55 13.44
CA CYS A 39 6.54 -7.91 13.47
C CYS A 39 6.25 -9.22 12.71
N GLY A 40 5.86 -10.27 13.41
CA GLY A 40 5.52 -11.58 12.84
C GLY A 40 6.73 -12.42 12.45
N THR A 41 7.89 -11.82 12.21
CA THR A 41 9.17 -12.50 11.96
C THR A 41 10.33 -11.56 12.24
N CYS A 42 11.54 -12.12 12.41
CA CYS A 42 12.76 -11.35 12.66
C CYS A 42 13.00 -10.34 11.53
N GLY A 43 13.24 -9.08 11.90
CA GLY A 43 13.62 -8.02 10.97
C GLY A 43 12.50 -7.55 10.02
N TYR A 44 11.28 -8.01 10.20
CA TYR A 44 10.14 -7.52 9.42
C TYR A 44 9.68 -6.17 9.96
N LYS A 45 10.03 -5.13 9.26
CA LYS A 45 9.72 -3.75 9.66
C LYS A 45 8.45 -3.26 9.00
N CYS A 46 7.44 -2.97 9.80
CA CYS A 46 6.15 -2.50 9.30
C CYS A 46 6.27 -1.23 8.43
N ALA A 47 7.23 -0.36 8.73
CA ALA A 47 7.46 0.87 7.97
C ALA A 47 7.97 0.63 6.54
N GLU A 48 8.59 -0.52 6.27
CA GLU A 48 9.07 -0.89 4.94
C GLU A 48 7.98 -1.51 4.05
N HIS A 49 6.78 -1.75 4.62
CA HIS A 49 5.62 -2.30 3.91
C HIS A 49 4.50 -1.24 3.82
N PRO A 50 4.60 -0.30 2.87
CA PRO A 50 3.69 0.83 2.77
C PRO A 50 2.28 0.40 2.39
N VAL A 51 1.30 1.03 3.01
CA VAL A 51 -0.13 0.94 2.69
C VAL A 51 -0.62 2.31 2.24
N ALA A 52 -1.46 2.34 1.21
CA ALA A 52 -1.98 3.57 0.63
C ALA A 52 -2.68 4.46 1.68
N ASN A 53 -2.29 5.73 1.73
CA ASN A 53 -2.82 6.73 2.67
C ASN A 53 -2.75 6.32 4.16
N ALA A 54 -1.85 5.40 4.50
CA ALA A 54 -1.65 4.93 5.86
C ALA A 54 -0.17 4.96 6.23
N MET A 55 0.09 5.06 7.51
CA MET A 55 1.43 4.88 8.07
C MET A 55 1.42 3.76 9.11
N ALA A 56 2.54 3.06 9.22
CA ALA A 56 2.72 2.03 10.24
C ALA A 56 2.54 2.65 11.64
N ASN A 57 1.81 1.96 12.50
CA ASN A 57 1.44 2.38 13.85
C ASN A 57 1.76 1.32 14.91
N GLY A 58 2.68 0.39 14.60
CA GLY A 58 3.11 -0.66 15.50
C GLY A 58 2.84 -2.06 14.97
N CYS A 59 2.94 -3.02 15.87
CA CYS A 59 2.67 -4.42 15.62
C CYS A 59 1.67 -4.95 16.67
N ALA A 60 0.81 -5.85 16.28
CA ALA A 60 -0.06 -6.57 17.21
C ALA A 60 -0.23 -8.01 16.77
N LYS A 61 0.07 -8.95 17.66
CA LYS A 61 -0.04 -10.41 17.42
C LYS A 61 0.67 -10.85 16.12
N GLY A 62 1.83 -10.24 15.83
CA GLY A 62 2.62 -10.54 14.65
C GLY A 62 2.08 -9.95 13.35
N ALA A 63 1.12 -9.04 13.41
CA ALA A 63 0.59 -8.33 12.26
C ALA A 63 0.82 -6.81 12.38
N CYS A 64 1.43 -6.20 11.36
CA CYS A 64 1.61 -4.76 11.31
C CYS A 64 0.28 -4.03 11.40
N GLN A 65 0.24 -3.01 12.25
CA GLN A 65 -0.89 -2.11 12.40
C GLN A 65 -0.61 -0.80 11.67
N TYR A 66 -1.65 -0.22 11.11
CA TYR A 66 -1.57 1.02 10.36
C TYR A 66 -2.64 2.00 10.83
N ARG A 67 -2.38 3.27 10.62
CA ARG A 67 -3.38 4.34 10.80
C ARG A 67 -3.47 5.19 9.54
N CYS A 68 -4.65 5.64 9.22
CA CYS A 68 -4.87 6.55 8.09
C CYS A 68 -4.23 7.91 8.33
N VAL A 69 -3.73 8.53 7.25
CA VAL A 69 -3.08 9.85 7.24
C VAL A 69 -3.74 10.75 6.18
N ASN A 70 -3.30 12.00 6.06
CA ASN A 70 -3.75 12.93 5.00
C ASN A 70 -5.28 13.15 4.96
N ASN A 71 -5.91 13.30 6.12
CA ASN A 71 -7.38 13.46 6.26
C ASN A 71 -8.20 12.29 5.68
N THR A 72 -7.62 11.10 5.60
CA THR A 72 -8.35 9.90 5.20
C THR A 72 -8.90 9.14 6.41
N GLU A 73 -9.98 8.39 6.19
CA GLU A 73 -10.63 7.55 7.21
C GLU A 73 -10.50 6.07 6.86
N ASN A 74 -10.34 5.22 7.90
CA ASN A 74 -10.35 3.78 7.68
C ASN A 74 -11.77 3.27 7.43
N VAL A 75 -12.07 2.94 6.18
CA VAL A 75 -13.32 2.31 5.77
C VAL A 75 -13.22 0.78 5.68
N GLY A 76 -12.05 0.23 5.98
CA GLY A 76 -11.82 -1.21 6.06
C GLY A 76 -12.35 -1.86 7.34
N SER A 77 -12.05 -3.13 7.57
CA SER A 77 -12.55 -3.88 8.73
C SER A 77 -11.67 -3.74 9.98
N ASP A 78 -10.36 -3.58 9.82
CA ASP A 78 -9.40 -3.39 10.90
C ASP A 78 -8.18 -2.57 10.43
N ASN A 79 -7.13 -2.51 11.24
CA ASN A 79 -5.94 -1.72 10.97
C ASN A 79 -4.76 -2.54 10.41
N THR A 80 -4.96 -3.77 10.00
CA THR A 80 -3.91 -4.58 9.35
C THR A 80 -3.72 -4.20 7.89
N ALA A 81 -2.54 -4.47 7.32
CA ALA A 81 -2.26 -4.17 5.91
C ALA A 81 -3.26 -4.79 4.93
N ALA A 82 -3.81 -5.97 5.26
CA ALA A 82 -4.79 -6.67 4.43
C ALA A 82 -6.18 -6.01 4.44
N ASN A 83 -6.54 -5.34 5.52
CA ASN A 83 -7.91 -4.93 5.80
C ASN A 83 -8.10 -3.43 5.98
N ILE A 84 -7.03 -2.68 6.27
CA ILE A 84 -7.12 -1.22 6.34
C ILE A 84 -7.35 -0.65 4.95
N ARG A 85 -8.27 0.30 4.86
CA ARG A 85 -8.57 1.01 3.62
C ARG A 85 -8.81 2.49 3.94
N CYS A 86 -7.80 3.28 3.72
CA CYS A 86 -7.84 4.71 3.98
C CYS A 86 -8.34 5.48 2.75
N VAL A 87 -9.48 6.14 2.89
CA VAL A 87 -10.09 6.93 1.81
C VAL A 87 -10.42 8.34 2.30
N ASP A 88 -10.35 9.30 1.38
CA ASP A 88 -10.87 10.64 1.61
C ASP A 88 -12.39 10.64 1.44
N THR A 89 -13.13 10.64 2.54
CA THR A 89 -14.58 10.63 2.54
C THR A 89 -15.19 11.93 2.00
N SER A 90 -14.39 12.97 1.77
CA SER A 90 -14.87 14.19 1.12
C SER A 90 -15.06 14.04 -0.39
N THR A 91 -14.41 13.03 -1.01
CA THR A 91 -14.40 12.81 -2.47
C THR A 91 -14.78 11.41 -2.90
N ASP A 92 -14.71 10.42 -2.01
CA ASP A 92 -15.00 9.01 -2.34
C ASP A 92 -16.51 8.75 -2.51
N VAL A 93 -16.93 8.34 -3.71
CA VAL A 93 -18.35 8.10 -4.05
C VAL A 93 -19.00 6.95 -3.28
N ASN A 94 -18.19 6.01 -2.76
CA ASN A 94 -18.69 4.87 -2.00
C ASN A 94 -18.72 5.12 -0.48
N ASN A 95 -18.06 6.20 -0.03
CA ASN A 95 -17.94 6.53 1.39
C ASN A 95 -18.13 8.04 1.62
N CYS A 96 -19.04 8.68 0.89
CA CYS A 96 -19.21 10.13 0.86
C CYS A 96 -19.70 10.70 2.19
N GLY A 97 -18.82 11.43 2.86
CA GLY A 97 -19.05 12.03 4.18
C GLY A 97 -18.93 11.05 5.35
N ARG A 98 -18.93 9.73 5.11
CA ARG A 98 -18.70 8.69 6.12
C ARG A 98 -18.57 7.32 5.48
N LYS A 99 -17.96 6.38 6.18
CA LYS A 99 -17.86 4.96 5.79
C LYS A 99 -19.24 4.40 5.36
N GLY A 100 -19.26 3.76 4.19
CA GLY A 100 -20.41 3.05 3.65
C GLY A 100 -21.52 3.92 3.06
N LYS A 101 -21.43 5.25 3.11
CA LYS A 101 -22.42 6.12 2.46
C LYS A 101 -22.07 6.27 0.98
N ARG A 102 -22.76 5.49 0.16
CA ARG A 102 -22.61 5.51 -1.29
C ARG A 102 -23.50 6.56 -1.94
N CYS A 103 -22.96 7.30 -2.91
CA CYS A 103 -23.74 8.16 -3.78
C CYS A 103 -24.51 7.34 -4.82
N GLU A 104 -25.65 7.86 -5.27
CA GLU A 104 -26.49 7.26 -6.30
C GLU A 104 -25.84 7.33 -7.69
N SER A 105 -26.37 6.57 -8.64
CA SER A 105 -25.91 6.60 -10.02
C SER A 105 -26.01 8.00 -10.62
N GLY A 106 -24.93 8.47 -11.26
CA GLY A 106 -24.85 9.81 -11.81
C GLY A 106 -24.48 10.91 -10.81
N GLN A 107 -24.34 10.57 -9.52
CA GLN A 107 -23.83 11.47 -8.51
C GLN A 107 -22.33 11.30 -8.28
N VAL A 108 -21.68 12.36 -7.83
CA VAL A 108 -20.28 12.40 -7.37
C VAL A 108 -20.24 12.89 -5.93
N CYS A 109 -19.18 12.54 -5.23
CA CYS A 109 -18.93 13.06 -3.88
C CYS A 109 -18.12 14.35 -3.96
N VAL A 110 -18.70 15.42 -3.46
CA VAL A 110 -18.04 16.75 -3.41
C VAL A 110 -18.22 17.30 -2.00
N ASN A 111 -17.10 17.58 -1.32
CA ASN A 111 -17.10 18.11 0.04
C ASN A 111 -18.02 17.29 0.98
N SER A 112 -17.86 15.96 0.98
CA SER A 112 -18.63 15.02 1.81
C SER A 112 -20.14 14.97 1.51
N LYS A 113 -20.58 15.47 0.36
CA LYS A 113 -21.98 15.46 -0.08
C LYS A 113 -22.10 14.85 -1.47
N CYS A 114 -23.09 13.97 -1.64
CA CYS A 114 -23.45 13.46 -2.96
C CYS A 114 -24.19 14.56 -3.74
N VAL A 115 -23.65 14.93 -4.90
CA VAL A 115 -24.23 15.94 -5.81
C VAL A 115 -24.31 15.37 -7.21
N GLN A 116 -25.28 15.85 -8.00
CA GLN A 116 -25.41 15.43 -9.40
C GLN A 116 -24.19 15.87 -10.19
N ASN A 117 -23.59 14.95 -10.99
CA ASN A 117 -22.51 15.31 -11.90
C ASN A 117 -23.08 16.19 -13.03
N SER A 118 -22.73 17.46 -13.03
CA SER A 118 -23.14 18.44 -14.05
C SER A 118 -22.12 18.59 -15.18
N CYS A 119 -21.04 17.84 -15.19
CA CYS A 119 -20.05 17.87 -16.25
C CYS A 119 -20.48 17.03 -17.45
N VAL A 120 -20.09 17.46 -18.64
CA VAL A 120 -20.28 16.71 -19.87
C VAL A 120 -19.31 15.52 -19.89
N ALA A 121 -19.85 14.31 -20.13
CA ALA A 121 -19.01 13.11 -20.23
C ALA A 121 -17.89 13.28 -21.29
N PRO A 122 -16.64 12.80 -21.03
CA PRO A 122 -16.23 11.91 -19.94
C PRO A 122 -15.79 12.63 -18.65
N LEU A 123 -16.03 13.95 -18.54
CA LEU A 123 -15.57 14.72 -17.40
C LEU A 123 -16.40 14.42 -16.14
N VAL A 124 -15.74 14.54 -14.99
CA VAL A 124 -16.33 14.33 -13.65
C VAL A 124 -16.20 15.63 -12.84
N LEU A 125 -17.25 15.97 -12.12
CA LEU A 125 -17.24 17.12 -11.23
C LEU A 125 -16.36 16.83 -10.00
N CYS A 126 -15.29 17.58 -9.85
CA CYS A 126 -14.32 17.40 -8.76
C CYS A 126 -14.25 18.67 -7.88
N SER A 127 -14.12 18.45 -6.57
CA SER A 127 -13.73 19.50 -5.64
C SER A 127 -12.20 19.59 -5.61
N THR A 128 -11.69 20.79 -5.75
CA THR A 128 -10.25 21.09 -5.69
C THR A 128 -10.01 22.23 -4.70
N VAL A 129 -8.76 22.49 -4.35
CA VAL A 129 -8.39 23.64 -3.52
C VAL A 129 -8.77 25.00 -4.15
N TYR A 130 -8.99 25.03 -5.47
CA TYR A 130 -9.43 26.21 -6.21
C TYR A 130 -10.95 26.26 -6.46
N GLY A 131 -11.71 25.31 -5.87
CA GLY A 131 -13.15 25.20 -6.06
C GLY A 131 -13.58 23.94 -6.81
N ILE A 132 -14.83 23.93 -7.29
CA ILE A 132 -15.42 22.79 -8.01
C ILE A 132 -15.17 22.97 -9.51
N SER A 133 -14.63 21.95 -10.18
CA SER A 133 -14.35 21.96 -11.62
C SER A 133 -14.52 20.59 -12.26
N CYS A 134 -14.80 20.56 -13.56
CA CYS A 134 -14.83 19.32 -14.34
C CYS A 134 -13.42 18.85 -14.67
N LYS A 135 -13.12 17.58 -14.37
CA LYS A 135 -11.82 16.94 -14.63
C LYS A 135 -11.99 15.68 -15.46
N ASP A 136 -11.06 15.46 -16.38
CA ASP A 136 -10.93 14.18 -17.05
C ASP A 136 -10.06 13.25 -16.18
N VAL A 137 -10.72 12.41 -15.39
CA VAL A 137 -10.06 11.44 -14.49
C VAL A 137 -9.41 10.26 -15.23
N LYS A 138 -9.59 10.17 -16.55
CA LYS A 138 -8.94 9.18 -17.42
C LYS A 138 -7.77 9.75 -18.21
N SER A 139 -7.50 11.04 -18.07
CA SER A 139 -6.34 11.70 -18.66
C SER A 139 -5.02 11.24 -18.01
N SER A 140 -3.92 11.87 -18.42
CA SER A 140 -2.61 11.66 -17.81
C SER A 140 -2.42 12.36 -16.45
N ASP A 141 -3.45 13.01 -15.92
CA ASP A 141 -3.41 13.72 -14.63
C ASP A 141 -3.22 12.73 -13.48
N ALA A 142 -1.99 12.65 -12.96
CA ALA A 142 -1.65 11.76 -11.86
C ALA A 142 -2.27 12.18 -10.51
N ASP A 143 -2.79 13.41 -10.40
CA ASP A 143 -3.45 13.91 -9.19
C ASP A 143 -4.96 13.66 -9.16
N ASN A 144 -5.54 13.23 -10.29
CA ASN A 144 -6.96 12.88 -10.41
C ASN A 144 -7.14 11.58 -11.19
N CYS A 145 -6.31 10.58 -10.94
CA CYS A 145 -6.26 9.35 -11.73
C CYS A 145 -7.39 8.38 -11.36
N GLY A 146 -8.36 8.21 -12.25
CA GLY A 146 -9.51 7.32 -12.06
C GLY A 146 -10.62 7.92 -11.19
N ALA A 147 -10.30 8.89 -10.33
CA ALA A 147 -11.24 9.59 -9.47
C ALA A 147 -10.70 10.97 -9.09
N CYS A 148 -11.62 11.86 -8.65
CA CYS A 148 -11.23 13.18 -8.15
C CYS A 148 -10.27 13.04 -6.96
N GLY A 149 -9.15 13.78 -7.02
CA GLY A 149 -8.15 13.82 -5.94
C GLY A 149 -7.41 12.52 -5.70
N TYR A 150 -7.60 11.50 -6.53
CA TYR A 150 -6.83 10.26 -6.44
C TYR A 150 -5.43 10.49 -7.02
N LYS A 151 -4.48 10.73 -6.12
CA LYS A 151 -3.09 10.99 -6.48
C LYS A 151 -2.30 9.70 -6.50
N CYS A 152 -1.72 9.36 -7.63
CA CYS A 152 -0.89 8.14 -7.76
C CYS A 152 0.28 8.11 -6.78
N ALA A 153 0.84 9.27 -6.43
CA ALA A 153 1.93 9.38 -5.46
C ALA A 153 1.52 9.00 -4.02
N ASP A 154 0.23 9.20 -3.66
CA ASP A 154 -0.31 8.86 -2.34
C ASP A 154 -0.64 7.36 -2.18
N HIS A 155 -0.47 6.58 -3.26
CA HIS A 155 -0.69 5.14 -3.31
C HIS A 155 0.64 4.41 -3.57
N PRO A 156 1.53 4.33 -2.56
CA PRO A 156 2.86 3.77 -2.73
C PRO A 156 2.80 2.26 -3.01
N VAL A 157 3.67 1.81 -3.89
CA VAL A 157 3.94 0.41 -4.17
C VAL A 157 5.37 0.11 -3.76
N ALA A 158 5.59 -1.03 -3.10
CA ALA A 158 6.90 -1.44 -2.61
C ALA A 158 7.95 -1.42 -3.74
N ASN A 159 9.08 -0.77 -3.47
CA ASN A 159 10.20 -0.63 -4.41
C ASN A 159 9.83 0.02 -5.76
N ALA A 160 8.73 0.77 -5.83
CA ALA A 160 8.30 1.46 -7.04
C ALA A 160 8.02 2.95 -6.81
N THR A 161 8.05 3.73 -7.88
CA THR A 161 7.64 5.14 -7.91
C THR A 161 6.49 5.30 -8.90
N ALA A 162 5.47 6.08 -8.53
CA ALA A 162 4.42 6.46 -9.46
C ALA A 162 5.00 7.32 -10.60
N THR A 163 4.64 7.00 -11.84
CA THR A 163 5.14 7.68 -13.04
C THR A 163 4.06 8.46 -13.80
N GLY A 164 2.78 8.26 -13.45
CA GLY A 164 1.68 8.95 -14.09
C GLY A 164 0.37 8.19 -14.03
N CYS A 165 -0.56 8.58 -14.89
CA CYS A 165 -1.88 7.99 -15.06
C CYS A 165 -2.12 7.59 -16.52
N VAL A 166 -2.69 6.43 -16.75
CA VAL A 166 -3.12 5.97 -18.08
C VAL A 166 -4.54 5.41 -17.98
N ALA A 167 -5.46 6.00 -18.69
CA ALA A 167 -6.87 5.58 -18.71
C ALA A 167 -7.51 5.44 -17.31
N GLY A 168 -7.12 6.31 -16.37
CA GLY A 168 -7.60 6.29 -14.99
C GLY A 168 -6.91 5.26 -14.09
N VAL A 169 -5.78 4.71 -14.52
CA VAL A 169 -4.99 3.74 -13.74
C VAL A 169 -3.57 4.26 -13.52
N CYS A 170 -3.16 4.35 -12.25
CA CYS A 170 -1.81 4.76 -11.91
C CYS A 170 -0.76 3.80 -12.46
N GLN A 171 0.30 4.37 -13.02
CA GLN A 171 1.46 3.66 -13.53
C GLN A 171 2.64 3.83 -12.58
N TYR A 172 3.47 2.78 -12.50
CA TYR A 172 4.62 2.73 -11.61
C TYR A 172 5.85 2.22 -12.32
N GLN A 173 7.01 2.57 -11.79
CA GLN A 173 8.31 2.09 -12.24
C GLN A 173 9.12 1.63 -11.04
N CYS A 174 9.84 0.54 -11.18
CA CYS A 174 10.72 0.02 -10.12
C CYS A 174 11.87 0.99 -9.82
N LYS A 175 12.24 1.09 -8.54
CA LYS A 175 13.31 1.96 -8.03
C LYS A 175 14.64 1.22 -7.93
N GLY A 176 15.74 1.97 -8.02
CA GLY A 176 17.10 1.45 -7.78
C GLY A 176 17.42 0.25 -8.66
N ASN A 177 17.99 -0.79 -8.06
CA ASN A 177 18.39 -2.01 -8.75
C ASN A 177 17.26 -3.06 -8.83
N THR A 178 15.99 -2.67 -8.59
CA THR A 178 14.89 -3.60 -8.66
C THR A 178 14.31 -3.71 -10.08
N THR A 179 13.84 -4.90 -10.43
CA THR A 179 13.26 -5.22 -11.74
C THR A 179 11.79 -5.59 -11.57
N ASN A 180 10.93 -5.14 -12.49
CA ASN A 180 9.53 -5.57 -12.51
C ASN A 180 9.42 -7.02 -12.99
N VAL A 181 9.09 -7.92 -12.08
CA VAL A 181 8.80 -9.33 -12.37
C VAL A 181 7.29 -9.60 -12.45
N GLY A 182 6.46 -8.58 -12.29
CA GLY A 182 5.02 -8.63 -12.50
C GLY A 182 4.63 -8.59 -13.99
N GLU A 183 3.33 -8.40 -14.25
CA GLU A 183 2.80 -8.45 -15.63
C GLU A 183 2.83 -7.09 -16.31
N ASN A 184 2.51 -6.01 -15.59
CA ASN A 184 2.46 -4.64 -16.10
C ASN A 184 2.88 -3.64 -15.01
N ASN A 185 2.72 -2.35 -15.30
CA ASN A 185 3.17 -1.26 -14.43
C ASN A 185 2.05 -0.69 -13.52
N THR A 186 0.94 -1.39 -13.34
CA THR A 186 -0.13 -0.97 -12.43
C THR A 186 0.12 -1.45 -10.99
N ALA A 187 -0.44 -0.78 -9.99
CA ALA A 187 -0.30 -1.18 -8.59
C ALA A 187 -0.71 -2.64 -8.31
N ALA A 188 -1.70 -3.16 -9.06
CA ALA A 188 -2.20 -4.52 -8.88
C ALA A 188 -1.24 -5.60 -9.40
N SER A 189 -0.35 -5.27 -10.33
CA SER A 189 0.45 -6.26 -11.05
C SER A 189 1.96 -5.97 -11.12
N ILE A 190 2.39 -4.73 -10.83
CA ILE A 190 3.83 -4.45 -10.71
C ILE A 190 4.41 -5.15 -9.48
N ARG A 191 5.57 -5.77 -9.65
CA ARG A 191 6.28 -6.45 -8.58
C ARG A 191 7.77 -6.21 -8.74
N CYS A 192 8.28 -5.27 -7.95
CA CYS A 192 9.68 -4.86 -8.02
C CYS A 192 10.53 -5.67 -7.04
N VAL A 193 11.44 -6.47 -7.56
CA VAL A 193 12.36 -7.30 -6.77
C VAL A 193 13.80 -7.08 -7.20
N ASP A 194 14.72 -7.24 -6.26
CA ASP A 194 16.14 -7.31 -6.55
C ASP A 194 16.48 -8.73 -7.02
N THR A 195 16.66 -8.88 -8.33
CA THR A 195 16.96 -10.18 -8.95
C THR A 195 18.36 -10.71 -8.61
N SER A 196 19.19 -9.92 -7.95
CA SER A 196 20.49 -10.40 -7.45
C SER A 196 20.37 -11.23 -6.17
N SER A 197 19.25 -11.12 -5.45
CA SER A 197 19.02 -11.76 -4.16
C SER A 197 17.70 -12.54 -4.05
N ASP A 198 16.77 -12.34 -4.97
CA ASP A 198 15.46 -13.04 -4.95
C ASP A 198 15.59 -14.46 -5.50
N VAL A 199 15.38 -15.48 -4.64
CA VAL A 199 15.51 -16.91 -4.99
C VAL A 199 14.53 -17.40 -6.05
N ASN A 200 13.41 -16.69 -6.26
CA ASN A 200 12.41 -17.02 -7.26
C ASN A 200 12.62 -16.28 -8.59
N ASN A 201 13.51 -15.29 -8.60
CA ASN A 201 13.79 -14.46 -9.77
C ASN A 201 15.30 -14.19 -9.92
N CYS A 202 16.16 -15.15 -9.57
CA CYS A 202 17.61 -15.02 -9.56
C CYS A 202 18.19 -14.72 -10.95
N GLY A 203 18.71 -13.51 -11.12
CA GLY A 203 19.23 -13.04 -12.41
C GLY A 203 18.16 -12.71 -13.45
N GLY A 204 16.86 -12.79 -13.12
CA GLY A 204 15.76 -12.42 -14.00
C GLY A 204 14.42 -13.03 -13.63
N LYS A 205 13.34 -12.47 -14.19
CA LYS A 205 11.95 -12.89 -13.92
C LYS A 205 11.77 -14.40 -14.10
N GLY A 206 11.23 -15.06 -13.07
CA GLY A 206 10.86 -16.47 -13.09
C GLY A 206 12.00 -17.47 -13.01
N LYS A 207 13.26 -17.02 -12.91
CA LYS A 207 14.41 -17.90 -12.71
C LYS A 207 14.53 -18.28 -11.24
N LYS A 208 14.07 -19.46 -10.91
CA LYS A 208 14.17 -20.02 -9.55
C LYS A 208 15.52 -20.67 -9.33
N CYS A 209 16.09 -20.47 -8.14
CA CYS A 209 17.21 -21.29 -7.68
C CYS A 209 16.68 -22.71 -7.38
N GLU A 210 17.46 -23.73 -7.78
CA GLU A 210 17.17 -25.12 -7.40
C GLU A 210 17.46 -25.33 -5.91
N SER A 211 16.65 -26.14 -5.27
CA SER A 211 16.77 -26.46 -3.82
C SER A 211 17.84 -27.51 -3.54
#